data_d63bf37de45e845810656b0323f8eb06
#
_entry.id   d63bf37de45e845810656b0323f8eb06
#
_cell.length_a   1.000
_cell.length_b   1.000
_cell.length_c   1.000
_cell.angle_alpha   90.00
_cell.angle_beta   90.00
_cell.angle_gamma   90.00
#
_symmetry.space_group_name_H-M   'P 1'
#
loop_
_entity.id
_entity.type
_entity.pdbx_description
1 polymer ?
#
loop_
_entity_poly.entity_id
_entity_poly.type
_entity_poly.pdbx_seq_one_letter_code
_entity_poly.pdbx_strand_id
1 'polypeptide(L)'
;MRHARVLVLAALAVPVIAAVAFAQSAVTPIPDPPPVRVAPLEVDLAKTTWGDAKAGQTKAAACAACHGPDGNPAVAMYPRIAGQTERYVAHQLALIASGERNTGMSAVMVPFVKDLTAQDMRNLGAYFATQKAAAGVADDAAIAEG
;
A
#
# COMPACT_ATOMS: atom_id res chain seq x y z
N MET A 1 -66.93 28.39 63.54
CA MET A 1 -66.09 27.20 63.14
C MET A 1 -65.78 27.31 61.69
N ARG A 2 -64.56 27.73 61.40
CA ARG A 2 -64.12 28.15 60.06
C ARG A 2 -63.21 27.06 59.50
N HIS A 3 -63.64 26.39 58.43
CA HIS A 3 -62.83 25.40 57.74
C HIS A 3 -61.86 26.09 56.80
N ALA A 4 -60.56 26.03 57.11
CA ALA A 4 -59.51 26.50 56.26
C ALA A 4 -59.27 25.41 55.14
N ARG A 5 -59.52 25.76 53.88
CA ARG A 5 -59.19 24.95 52.71
C ARG A 5 -57.76 25.22 52.38
N VAL A 6 -56.93 24.22 52.60
CA VAL A 6 -55.53 24.20 52.10
C VAL A 6 -55.54 23.82 50.64
N LEU A 7 -55.21 24.69 49.72
CA LEU A 7 -54.97 24.44 48.34
C LEU A 7 -53.53 23.97 48.19
N VAL A 8 -53.39 22.68 47.88
CA VAL A 8 -52.07 22.10 47.48
C VAL A 8 -51.88 22.37 46.00
N LEU A 9 -50.96 23.30 45.69
CA LEU A 9 -50.50 23.52 44.33
C LEU A 9 -49.44 22.45 43.98
N ALA A 10 -49.86 21.48 43.19
CA ALA A 10 -48.96 20.51 42.59
C ALA A 10 -48.18 21.20 41.45
N ALA A 11 -46.93 21.48 41.68
CA ALA A 11 -46.02 21.96 40.65
C ALA A 11 -45.63 20.77 39.75
N LEU A 12 -46.12 20.74 38.52
CA LEU A 12 -45.70 19.83 37.48
C LEU A 12 -44.32 20.24 36.97
N ALA A 13 -43.30 19.55 37.42
CA ALA A 13 -41.96 19.64 36.86
C ALA A 13 -41.91 18.91 35.50
N VAL A 14 -41.88 19.68 34.43
CA VAL A 14 -41.64 19.16 33.08
C VAL A 14 -40.15 18.91 32.92
N PRO A 15 -39.68 17.69 32.68
CA PRO A 15 -38.29 17.44 32.35
C PRO A 15 -38.00 17.99 30.96
N VAL A 16 -37.16 19.01 30.85
CA VAL A 16 -36.58 19.45 29.59
C VAL A 16 -35.54 18.41 29.17
N ILE A 17 -35.92 17.50 28.30
CA ILE A 17 -34.99 16.61 27.64
C ILE A 17 -34.23 17.44 26.61
N ALA A 18 -33.01 17.84 26.95
CA ALA A 18 -32.08 18.45 26.00
C ALA A 18 -31.67 17.36 25.00
N ALA A 19 -32.29 17.37 23.82
CA ALA A 19 -31.85 16.57 22.69
C ALA A 19 -30.49 17.13 22.24
N VAL A 20 -29.41 16.48 22.63
CA VAL A 20 -28.08 16.71 22.07
C VAL A 20 -28.10 16.17 20.63
N ALA A 21 -28.33 17.05 19.67
CA ALA A 21 -28.17 16.72 18.27
C ALA A 21 -26.67 16.50 18.00
N PHE A 22 -26.25 15.26 17.93
CA PHE A 22 -24.96 14.94 17.36
C PHE A 22 -25.02 15.34 15.88
N ALA A 23 -24.39 16.45 15.55
CA ALA A 23 -24.11 16.81 14.18
C ALA A 23 -23.13 15.74 13.63
N GLN A 24 -23.70 14.72 12.99
CA GLN A 24 -22.90 13.82 12.17
C GLN A 24 -22.35 14.66 11.04
N SER A 25 -21.07 15.01 11.14
CA SER A 25 -20.34 15.58 10.02
C SER A 25 -20.41 14.58 8.88
N ALA A 26 -21.30 14.83 7.90
CA ALA A 26 -21.35 14.04 6.70
C ALA A 26 -19.98 14.19 6.04
N VAL A 27 -19.16 13.14 6.12
CA VAL A 27 -17.93 13.06 5.33
C VAL A 27 -18.39 13.05 3.88
N THR A 28 -18.26 14.17 3.20
CA THR A 28 -18.49 14.24 1.77
C THR A 28 -17.45 13.34 1.11
N PRO A 29 -17.88 12.31 0.36
CA PRO A 29 -16.92 11.47 -0.36
C PRO A 29 -16.05 12.38 -1.24
N ILE A 30 -14.74 12.25 -1.12
CA ILE A 30 -13.82 12.89 -2.06
C ILE A 30 -14.14 12.31 -3.44
N PRO A 31 -14.45 13.13 -4.46
CA PRO A 31 -14.67 12.59 -5.79
C PRO A 31 -13.48 11.75 -6.22
N ASP A 32 -13.74 10.56 -6.76
CA ASP A 32 -12.68 9.77 -7.35
C ASP A 32 -11.89 10.59 -8.35
N PRO A 33 -10.56 10.61 -8.27
CA PRO A 33 -9.76 11.30 -9.28
C PRO A 33 -10.07 10.67 -10.65
N PRO A 34 -10.09 11.47 -11.70
CA PRO A 34 -10.32 10.94 -13.04
C PRO A 34 -9.30 9.84 -13.33
N PRO A 35 -9.68 8.77 -14.05
CA PRO A 35 -8.77 7.68 -14.36
C PRO A 35 -7.53 8.22 -15.05
N VAL A 36 -6.38 8.02 -14.44
CA VAL A 36 -5.10 8.40 -15.02
C VAL A 36 -4.91 7.52 -16.25
N ARG A 37 -4.87 8.11 -17.43
CA ARG A 37 -4.44 7.41 -18.64
C ARG A 37 -2.95 7.17 -18.50
N VAL A 38 -2.60 5.95 -18.15
CA VAL A 38 -1.20 5.51 -18.18
C VAL A 38 -0.80 5.41 -19.64
N ALA A 39 0.25 6.13 -20.04
CA ALA A 39 0.82 5.98 -21.36
C ALA A 39 1.26 4.51 -21.56
N PRO A 40 1.19 3.97 -22.79
CA PRO A 40 1.73 2.64 -23.03
C PRO A 40 3.20 2.59 -22.58
N LEU A 41 3.56 1.58 -21.78
CA LEU A 41 4.94 1.38 -21.38
C LEU A 41 5.82 1.24 -22.63
N GLU A 42 6.92 1.97 -22.71
CA GLU A 42 7.90 1.79 -23.79
C GLU A 42 8.48 0.36 -23.77
N VAL A 43 8.50 -0.25 -22.59
CA VAL A 43 8.88 -1.63 -22.39
C VAL A 43 7.66 -2.54 -22.59
N ASP A 44 7.59 -3.19 -23.76
CA ASP A 44 6.50 -4.09 -24.11
C ASP A 44 6.68 -5.47 -23.49
N LEU A 45 6.18 -5.64 -22.28
CA LEU A 45 6.19 -6.92 -21.59
C LEU A 45 5.31 -7.99 -22.26
N ALA A 46 4.40 -7.62 -23.14
CA ALA A 46 3.53 -8.55 -23.85
C ALA A 46 4.28 -9.38 -24.90
N LYS A 47 5.40 -8.87 -25.38
CA LYS A 47 6.27 -9.57 -26.35
C LYS A 47 7.30 -10.48 -25.72
N THR A 48 7.24 -10.68 -24.40
CA THR A 48 8.16 -11.53 -23.66
C THR A 48 7.57 -12.93 -23.40
N THR A 49 8.42 -13.92 -23.14
CA THR A 49 8.03 -15.19 -22.54
C THR A 49 7.99 -15.07 -21.01
N TRP A 50 7.51 -16.12 -20.34
CA TRP A 50 7.68 -16.25 -18.89
C TRP A 50 9.15 -16.18 -18.52
N GLY A 51 9.45 -15.61 -17.36
CA GLY A 51 10.82 -15.40 -16.93
C GLY A 51 11.53 -16.69 -16.55
N ASP A 52 12.85 -16.72 -16.79
CA ASP A 52 13.76 -17.75 -16.31
C ASP A 52 14.40 -17.27 -14.99
N ALA A 53 14.10 -17.99 -13.90
CA ALA A 53 14.61 -17.65 -12.57
C ALA A 53 16.15 -17.76 -12.48
N LYS A 54 16.77 -18.68 -13.21
CA LYS A 54 18.23 -18.85 -13.22
C LYS A 54 18.92 -17.69 -13.95
N ALA A 55 18.37 -17.27 -15.07
CA ALA A 55 18.84 -16.06 -15.77
C ALA A 55 18.61 -14.80 -14.90
N GLY A 56 17.48 -14.73 -14.20
CA GLY A 56 17.17 -13.67 -13.26
C GLY A 56 18.15 -13.59 -12.10
N GLN A 57 18.55 -14.71 -11.53
CA GLN A 57 19.52 -14.79 -10.44
C GLN A 57 20.84 -14.09 -10.78
N THR A 58 21.36 -14.29 -11.98
CA THR A 58 22.60 -13.64 -12.40
C THR A 58 22.49 -12.12 -12.42
N LYS A 59 21.34 -11.58 -12.83
CA LYS A 59 21.09 -10.13 -12.87
C LYS A 59 20.70 -9.55 -11.52
N ALA A 60 20.16 -10.36 -10.62
CA ALA A 60 19.70 -9.93 -9.29
C ALA A 60 20.85 -9.45 -8.39
N ALA A 61 22.11 -9.76 -8.71
CA ALA A 61 23.26 -9.27 -7.97
C ALA A 61 23.31 -7.72 -7.88
N ALA A 62 22.86 -7.02 -8.92
CA ALA A 62 22.78 -5.55 -8.92
C ALA A 62 21.71 -5.01 -7.95
N CYS A 63 20.72 -5.81 -7.57
CA CYS A 63 19.63 -5.44 -6.68
C CYS A 63 19.97 -5.70 -5.20
N ALA A 64 20.96 -6.59 -4.97
CA ALA A 64 21.27 -7.15 -3.66
C ALA A 64 21.73 -6.12 -2.62
N ALA A 65 22.42 -5.05 -3.04
CA ALA A 65 22.93 -4.04 -2.14
C ALA A 65 21.83 -3.34 -1.32
N CYS A 66 20.64 -3.19 -1.90
CA CYS A 66 19.49 -2.54 -1.25
C CYS A 66 18.45 -3.55 -0.79
N HIS A 67 18.10 -4.50 -1.66
CA HIS A 67 17.00 -5.43 -1.42
C HIS A 67 17.41 -6.76 -0.77
N GLY A 68 18.70 -6.95 -0.50
CA GLY A 68 19.24 -8.23 -0.05
C GLY A 68 19.42 -9.23 -1.21
N PRO A 69 20.30 -10.23 -1.07
CA PRO A 69 20.61 -11.18 -2.14
C PRO A 69 19.41 -12.05 -2.54
N ASP A 70 18.48 -12.24 -1.63
CA ASP A 70 17.25 -13.02 -1.79
C ASP A 70 15.98 -12.15 -1.84
N GLY A 71 16.12 -10.82 -1.89
CA GLY A 71 14.99 -9.90 -1.87
C GLY A 71 14.41 -9.61 -0.49
N ASN A 72 15.12 -10.00 0.59
CA ASN A 72 14.79 -9.63 1.96
C ASN A 72 15.82 -8.59 2.46
N PRO A 73 15.48 -7.31 2.48
CA PRO A 73 16.42 -6.26 2.87
C PRO A 73 16.71 -6.31 4.37
N ALA A 74 17.96 -5.99 4.74
CA ALA A 74 18.36 -5.83 6.14
C ALA A 74 17.90 -4.47 6.72
N VAL A 75 17.57 -3.52 5.88
CA VAL A 75 17.17 -2.16 6.27
C VAL A 75 15.71 -1.93 5.85
N ALA A 76 14.88 -1.54 6.80
CA ALA A 76 13.43 -1.37 6.61
C ALA A 76 13.04 -0.31 5.56
N MET A 77 13.96 0.61 5.22
CA MET A 77 13.74 1.63 4.20
C MET A 77 13.57 1.01 2.79
N TYR A 78 14.21 -0.14 2.54
CA TYR A 78 14.13 -0.81 1.24
C TYR A 78 12.97 -1.80 1.24
N PRO A 79 12.13 -1.81 0.19
CA PRO A 79 11.02 -2.74 0.13
C PRO A 79 11.48 -4.19 -0.05
N ARG A 80 10.77 -5.09 0.63
CA ARG A 80 10.93 -6.52 0.41
C ARG A 80 10.35 -6.91 -0.94
N ILE A 81 11.13 -7.63 -1.75
CA ILE A 81 10.74 -8.12 -3.06
C ILE A 81 10.74 -9.65 -3.16
N ALA A 82 11.24 -10.35 -2.13
CA ALA A 82 11.14 -11.80 -2.03
C ALA A 82 9.69 -12.27 -2.02
N GLY A 83 9.37 -13.30 -2.80
CA GLY A 83 8.04 -13.87 -2.91
C GLY A 83 7.03 -13.05 -3.71
N GLN A 84 7.43 -11.92 -4.27
CA GLN A 84 6.57 -11.14 -5.17
C GLN A 84 6.36 -11.88 -6.49
N THR A 85 5.18 -11.72 -7.08
CA THR A 85 4.89 -12.37 -8.37
C THR A 85 5.76 -11.82 -9.48
N GLU A 86 6.13 -12.69 -10.43
CA GLU A 86 6.91 -12.31 -11.62
C GLU A 86 6.31 -11.09 -12.33
N ARG A 87 5.00 -11.14 -12.58
CA ARG A 87 4.29 -10.05 -13.27
C ARG A 87 4.40 -8.73 -12.55
N TYR A 88 4.25 -8.74 -11.23
CA TYR A 88 4.33 -7.52 -10.43
C TYR A 88 5.74 -6.92 -10.49
N VAL A 89 6.78 -7.73 -10.27
CA VAL A 89 8.17 -7.27 -10.31
C VAL A 89 8.52 -6.73 -11.69
N ALA A 90 8.24 -7.48 -12.76
CA ALA A 90 8.51 -7.05 -14.13
C ALA A 90 7.80 -5.74 -14.47
N HIS A 91 6.53 -5.60 -14.08
CA HIS A 91 5.76 -4.38 -14.31
C HIS A 91 6.32 -3.19 -13.54
N GLN A 92 6.71 -3.37 -12.26
CA GLN A 92 7.30 -2.29 -11.48
C GLN A 92 8.66 -1.83 -12.05
N LEU A 93 9.49 -2.76 -12.51
CA LEU A 93 10.76 -2.42 -13.17
C LEU A 93 10.52 -1.63 -14.45
N ALA A 94 9.51 -2.02 -15.25
CA ALA A 94 9.15 -1.30 -16.47
C ALA A 94 8.64 0.12 -16.17
N LEU A 95 7.80 0.30 -15.17
CA LEU A 95 7.30 1.62 -14.74
C LEU A 95 8.43 2.55 -14.26
N ILE A 96 9.44 2.00 -13.57
CA ILE A 96 10.59 2.78 -13.12
C ILE A 96 11.49 3.12 -14.30
N ALA A 97 11.74 2.16 -15.21
CA ALA A 97 12.57 2.38 -16.38
C ALA A 97 11.99 3.42 -17.34
N SER A 98 10.66 3.45 -17.51
CA SER A 98 9.95 4.45 -18.32
C SER A 98 9.80 5.81 -17.64
N GLY A 99 10.09 5.90 -16.33
CA GLY A 99 9.89 7.11 -15.54
C GLY A 99 8.44 7.36 -15.11
N GLU A 100 7.51 6.46 -15.42
CA GLU A 100 6.11 6.58 -14.96
C GLU A 100 6.00 6.41 -13.45
N ARG A 101 6.82 5.54 -12.86
CA ARG A 101 7.00 5.45 -11.42
C ARG A 101 8.27 6.21 -11.00
N ASN A 102 8.10 7.48 -10.66
CA ASN A 102 9.21 8.37 -10.29
C ASN A 102 9.04 9.05 -8.93
N THR A 103 8.12 8.57 -8.08
CA THR A 103 7.82 9.16 -6.78
C THR A 103 8.61 8.48 -5.66
N GLY A 104 8.88 9.22 -4.59
CA GLY A 104 9.62 8.73 -3.42
C GLY A 104 11.01 8.22 -3.80
N MET A 105 11.38 7.06 -3.27
CA MET A 105 12.70 6.46 -3.50
C MET A 105 12.82 5.71 -4.83
N SER A 106 11.77 5.63 -5.65
CA SER A 106 11.82 4.86 -6.90
C SER A 106 12.82 5.46 -7.92
N ALA A 107 13.01 6.77 -7.89
CA ALA A 107 13.99 7.45 -8.77
C ALA A 107 15.43 6.95 -8.57
N VAL A 108 15.78 6.50 -7.37
CA VAL A 108 17.11 5.94 -7.06
C VAL A 108 17.38 4.65 -7.83
N MET A 109 16.30 3.92 -8.22
CA MET A 109 16.43 2.68 -8.97
C MET A 109 16.67 2.87 -10.46
N VAL A 110 16.39 4.04 -11.03
CA VAL A 110 16.50 4.29 -12.49
C VAL A 110 17.85 3.85 -13.07
N PRO A 111 19.02 4.17 -12.49
CA PRO A 111 20.30 3.74 -13.04
C PRO A 111 20.47 2.23 -13.14
N PHE A 112 19.78 1.47 -12.31
CA PHE A 112 19.88 -0.01 -12.26
C PHE A 112 18.91 -0.71 -13.23
N VAL A 113 17.85 -0.01 -13.66
CA VAL A 113 16.77 -0.63 -14.43
C VAL A 113 16.66 -0.13 -15.87
N LYS A 114 17.22 1.06 -16.19
CA LYS A 114 17.06 1.73 -17.49
C LYS A 114 17.58 0.92 -18.68
N ASP A 115 18.57 0.07 -18.46
CA ASP A 115 19.21 -0.74 -19.49
C ASP A 115 18.74 -2.19 -19.49
N LEU A 116 17.74 -2.54 -18.66
CA LEU A 116 17.14 -3.88 -18.64
C LEU A 116 16.20 -4.05 -19.83
N THR A 117 16.35 -5.17 -20.52
CA THR A 117 15.36 -5.58 -21.51
C THR A 117 14.06 -6.04 -20.84
N ALA A 118 12.96 -6.07 -21.58
CA ALA A 118 11.69 -6.59 -21.06
C ALA A 118 11.83 -8.04 -20.56
N GLN A 119 12.63 -8.86 -21.25
CA GLN A 119 12.88 -10.23 -20.83
C GLN A 119 13.72 -10.29 -19.54
N ASP A 120 14.68 -9.38 -19.36
CA ASP A 120 15.44 -9.28 -18.10
C ASP A 120 14.54 -8.97 -16.92
N MET A 121 13.58 -8.06 -17.10
CA MET A 121 12.59 -7.73 -16.07
C MET A 121 11.73 -8.93 -15.69
N ARG A 122 11.33 -9.75 -16.70
CA ARG A 122 10.63 -11.02 -16.47
C ARG A 122 11.50 -12.02 -15.72
N ASN A 123 12.75 -12.19 -16.13
CA ASN A 123 13.69 -13.10 -15.50
C ASN A 123 13.95 -12.73 -14.03
N LEU A 124 14.16 -11.44 -13.75
CA LEU A 124 14.29 -10.91 -12.38
C LEU A 124 13.03 -11.20 -11.57
N GLY A 125 11.85 -10.96 -12.14
CA GLY A 125 10.57 -11.27 -11.50
C GLY A 125 10.43 -12.74 -11.15
N ALA A 126 10.79 -13.64 -12.10
CA ALA A 126 10.79 -15.07 -11.87
C ALA A 126 11.74 -15.49 -10.75
N TYR A 127 12.94 -14.91 -10.70
CA TYR A 127 13.89 -15.16 -9.61
C TYR A 127 13.33 -14.77 -8.26
N PHE A 128 12.86 -13.53 -8.09
CA PHE A 128 12.33 -13.08 -6.81
C PHE A 128 11.04 -13.80 -6.40
N ALA A 129 10.25 -14.28 -7.35
CA ALA A 129 9.08 -15.10 -7.08
C ALA A 129 9.43 -16.45 -6.42
N THR A 130 10.62 -16.99 -6.68
CA THR A 130 11.11 -18.22 -6.04
C THR A 130 11.68 -18.00 -4.64
N GLN A 131 11.95 -16.76 -4.26
CA GLN A 131 12.55 -16.45 -2.98
C GLN A 131 11.51 -16.49 -1.86
N LYS A 132 11.90 -17.00 -0.70
CA LYS A 132 11.03 -17.02 0.48
C LYS A 132 11.05 -15.66 1.16
N ALA A 133 9.88 -15.02 1.23
CA ALA A 133 9.74 -13.80 2.03
C ALA A 133 10.01 -14.12 3.52
N ALA A 134 10.86 -13.31 4.16
CA ALA A 134 11.04 -13.38 5.60
C ALA A 134 9.71 -13.07 6.31
N ALA A 135 9.48 -13.68 7.47
CA ALA A 135 8.31 -13.35 8.27
C ALA A 135 8.29 -11.85 8.60
N GLY A 136 7.12 -11.23 8.49
CA GLY A 136 6.93 -9.88 9.00
C GLY A 136 7.09 -9.91 10.52
N VAL A 137 7.76 -8.90 11.09
CA VAL A 137 7.69 -8.67 12.52
C VAL A 137 6.39 -7.90 12.73
N ALA A 138 5.37 -8.59 13.24
CA ALA A 138 4.20 -7.93 13.77
C ALA A 138 4.58 -7.35 15.14
N ASP A 139 4.32 -6.07 15.37
CA ASP A 139 4.37 -5.52 16.70
C ASP A 139 3.15 -6.05 17.46
N ASP A 140 3.38 -6.97 18.41
CA ASP A 140 2.32 -7.60 19.19
C ASP A 140 1.47 -6.55 19.95
N ALA A 141 2.07 -5.41 20.33
CA ALA A 141 1.37 -4.31 20.96
C ALA A 141 0.36 -3.66 20.00
N ALA A 142 0.73 -3.42 18.74
CA ALA A 142 -0.17 -2.84 17.74
C ALA A 142 -1.33 -3.79 17.36
N ILE A 143 -1.13 -5.10 17.47
CA ILE A 143 -2.18 -6.09 17.23
C ILE A 143 -3.16 -6.14 18.40
N ALA A 144 -2.69 -5.97 19.63
CA ALA A 144 -3.53 -6.02 20.82
C ALA A 144 -4.49 -4.84 20.93
N GLU A 145 -4.21 -3.71 20.29
CA GLU A 145 -5.05 -2.51 20.27
C GLU A 145 -6.11 -2.50 19.15
N GLY A 146 -6.07 -3.44 18.23
CA GLY A 146 -7.02 -3.58 17.10
C GLY A 146 -8.16 -4.51 17.41
#